data_36c3ad58e2b0cd8ca374e7266298d3ed
#
_entry.id   36c3ad58e2b0cd8ca374e7266298d3ed
#
_cell.length_a   1.000
_cell.length_b   1.000
_cell.length_c   1.000
_cell.angle_alpha   90.00
_cell.angle_beta   90.00
_cell.angle_gamma   90.00
#
_symmetry.space_group_name_H-M   'P 1'
#
loop_
_entity.id
_entity.type
_entity.pdbx_description
1 polymer ?
#
loop_
_entity_poly.entity_id
_entity_poly.type
_entity_poly.pdbx_seq_one_letter_code
_entity_poly.pdbx_strand_id
1 'polypeptide(L)'
;VRAPAATAAHAQQLLDQVNQFLEHPVPPALERALRTVPRHLFLPDRIWRGDGQGGYDLCDRTAEPERWLEEAYTDTSLVTQFTDGLPTSSASMPSMVLRTLQLAGLHAPSRPLSAAEMGTATGFNAALLCALLGDQAVTTIELDAALAERGERNLHAAGYTPKLVRGDAAVAWQHNAPYDLILATFSVDRIPPAWRAQSAPGGRIITPWNSAWCCYGTLALTAHHDGSAQGRFHPFASYMPMRRPHPALATPQPATTDHPTLLTATSTLSPWAVAGGDLDAEFHVGLTVPGASFSWDTTGDHAPVRLEVADTTGPSCATVDYDGHHSDRFTVAQSGPRQLWDEITAAYDRWQTLGRPRVDQHGLTVDATGNHTPWVEAAGRRHTVRARPGTSAESQP
;
A
#
# COMPACT_ATOMS: atom_id res chain seq x y z
N VAL A 1 28.78 -17.44 -1.12
CA VAL A 1 28.68 -18.40 -2.25
C VAL A 1 28.56 -17.58 -3.53
N ARG A 2 29.52 -17.70 -4.47
CA ARG A 2 29.41 -17.02 -5.78
C ARG A 2 28.22 -17.63 -6.54
N ALA A 3 27.27 -16.80 -6.95
CA ALA A 3 26.18 -17.22 -7.81
C ALA A 3 26.71 -17.82 -9.14
N PRO A 4 26.07 -18.87 -9.69
CA PRO A 4 26.43 -19.38 -11.01
C PRO A 4 26.38 -18.27 -12.07
N ALA A 5 27.21 -18.36 -13.12
CA ALA A 5 27.33 -17.32 -14.16
C ALA A 5 25.99 -16.92 -14.80
N ALA A 6 25.08 -17.88 -14.99
CA ALA A 6 23.73 -17.62 -15.48
C ALA A 6 22.92 -16.70 -14.55
N THR A 7 23.00 -16.90 -13.25
CA THR A 7 22.30 -16.09 -12.25
C THR A 7 22.84 -14.66 -12.20
N ALA A 8 24.15 -14.46 -12.48
CA ALA A 8 24.75 -13.12 -12.53
C ALA A 8 24.22 -12.30 -13.73
N ALA A 9 23.97 -12.93 -14.88
CA ALA A 9 23.39 -12.26 -16.04
C ALA A 9 21.94 -11.83 -15.77
N HIS A 10 21.12 -12.69 -15.17
CA HIS A 10 19.75 -12.35 -14.77
C HIS A 10 19.72 -11.23 -13.71
N ALA A 11 20.64 -11.26 -12.74
CA ALA A 11 20.72 -10.18 -11.75
C ALA A 11 21.10 -8.83 -12.37
N GLN A 12 21.96 -8.84 -13.42
CA GLN A 12 22.27 -7.62 -14.17
C GLN A 12 21.06 -7.12 -14.94
N GLN A 13 20.34 -8.01 -15.64
CA GLN A 13 19.13 -7.65 -16.36
C GLN A 13 18.05 -7.06 -15.43
N LEU A 14 17.87 -7.65 -14.25
CA LEU A 14 16.95 -7.10 -13.25
C LEU A 14 17.38 -5.70 -12.80
N LEU A 15 18.67 -5.50 -12.55
CA LEU A 15 19.19 -4.18 -12.15
C LEU A 15 18.94 -3.12 -13.24
N ASP A 16 19.12 -3.49 -14.51
CA ASP A 16 18.89 -2.60 -15.64
C ASP A 16 17.40 -2.19 -15.72
N GLN A 17 16.47 -3.13 -15.53
CA GLN A 17 15.03 -2.86 -15.45
C GLN A 17 14.69 -1.93 -14.27
N VAL A 18 15.26 -2.20 -13.10
CA VAL A 18 15.07 -1.37 -11.90
C VAL A 18 15.59 0.06 -12.12
N ASN A 19 16.77 0.22 -12.70
CA ASN A 19 17.34 1.54 -13.03
C ASN A 19 16.44 2.30 -14.02
N GLN A 20 15.90 1.60 -15.01
CA GLN A 20 14.96 2.18 -15.98
C GLN A 20 13.68 2.64 -15.28
N PHE A 21 13.10 1.82 -14.41
CA PHE A 21 11.87 2.16 -13.68
C PHE A 21 12.09 3.35 -12.72
N LEU A 22 13.21 3.38 -12.02
CA LEU A 22 13.53 4.46 -11.07
C LEU A 22 13.98 5.76 -11.74
N GLU A 23 14.27 5.72 -13.05
CA GLU A 23 14.81 6.84 -13.84
C GLU A 23 16.17 7.36 -13.32
N HIS A 24 16.85 6.58 -12.49
CA HIS A 24 18.18 6.86 -11.98
C HIS A 24 18.87 5.56 -11.54
N PRO A 25 20.22 5.52 -11.49
CA PRO A 25 20.96 4.36 -10.98
C PRO A 25 20.61 4.06 -9.51
N VAL A 26 20.46 2.77 -9.22
CA VAL A 26 20.33 2.29 -7.84
C VAL A 26 21.61 2.66 -7.07
N PRO A 27 21.51 3.22 -5.84
CA PRO A 27 22.66 3.50 -5.02
C PRO A 27 23.57 2.29 -4.79
N PRO A 28 24.91 2.44 -4.79
CA PRO A 28 25.85 1.30 -4.78
C PRO A 28 25.67 0.29 -3.64
N ALA A 29 25.19 0.72 -2.47
CA ALA A 29 24.93 -0.18 -1.35
C ALA A 29 23.73 -1.10 -1.64
N LEU A 30 22.66 -0.55 -2.19
CA LEU A 30 21.46 -1.29 -2.56
C LEU A 30 21.70 -2.19 -3.77
N GLU A 31 22.49 -1.72 -4.75
CA GLU A 31 22.94 -2.55 -5.87
C GLU A 31 23.71 -3.78 -5.39
N ARG A 32 24.69 -3.60 -4.49
CA ARG A 32 25.43 -4.72 -3.90
C ARG A 32 24.50 -5.69 -3.17
N ALA A 33 23.56 -5.20 -2.39
CA ALA A 33 22.57 -6.05 -1.71
C ALA A 33 21.75 -6.86 -2.70
N LEU A 34 21.20 -6.23 -3.76
CA LEU A 34 20.42 -6.91 -4.79
C LEU A 34 21.24 -8.00 -5.51
N ARG A 35 22.52 -7.75 -5.81
CA ARG A 35 23.42 -8.72 -6.44
C ARG A 35 23.80 -9.88 -5.51
N THR A 36 23.84 -9.63 -4.20
CA THR A 36 24.24 -10.61 -3.19
C THR A 36 23.09 -11.51 -2.77
N VAL A 37 21.84 -11.03 -2.90
CA VAL A 37 20.61 -11.76 -2.53
C VAL A 37 19.92 -12.31 -3.79
N PRO A 38 20.12 -13.60 -4.13
CA PRO A 38 19.54 -14.18 -5.34
C PRO A 38 18.03 -14.36 -5.20
N ARG A 39 17.22 -13.53 -5.89
CA ARG A 39 15.75 -13.51 -5.74
C ARG A 39 15.10 -14.87 -5.94
N HIS A 40 15.60 -15.70 -6.85
CA HIS A 40 15.03 -17.02 -7.14
C HIS A 40 15.08 -17.97 -5.93
N LEU A 41 15.97 -17.80 -4.96
CA LEU A 41 16.01 -18.64 -3.74
C LEU A 41 14.83 -18.37 -2.80
N PHE A 42 14.12 -17.26 -3.00
CA PHE A 42 12.99 -16.84 -2.17
C PHE A 42 11.64 -17.14 -2.81
N LEU A 43 11.61 -17.72 -4.02
CA LEU A 43 10.38 -18.01 -4.72
C LEU A 43 10.01 -19.50 -4.60
N PRO A 44 8.72 -19.84 -4.45
CA PRO A 44 8.26 -21.21 -4.52
C PRO A 44 8.33 -21.74 -5.97
N ASP A 45 8.21 -23.05 -6.16
CA ASP A 45 8.21 -23.64 -7.49
C ASP A 45 7.05 -23.14 -8.37
N ARG A 46 5.93 -22.77 -7.77
CA ARG A 46 4.77 -22.19 -8.45
C ARG A 46 4.66 -20.72 -8.10
N ILE A 47 4.71 -19.88 -9.12
CA ILE A 47 4.52 -18.43 -9.05
C ILE A 47 3.47 -18.01 -10.05
N TRP A 48 2.81 -16.90 -9.81
CA TRP A 48 1.80 -16.36 -10.72
C TRP A 48 2.09 -14.88 -11.01
N ARG A 49 2.03 -14.54 -12.27
CA ARG A 49 2.13 -13.18 -12.77
C ARG A 49 0.74 -12.66 -13.15
N GLY A 50 0.44 -11.39 -12.89
CA GLY A 50 -0.79 -10.76 -13.38
C GLY A 50 -0.80 -10.73 -14.91
N ASP A 51 -1.94 -11.12 -15.53
CA ASP A 51 -2.14 -11.16 -16.99
C ASP A 51 -2.54 -9.80 -17.59
N GLY A 52 -2.70 -8.76 -16.75
CA GLY A 52 -3.16 -7.43 -17.15
C GLY A 52 -4.67 -7.33 -17.43
N GLN A 53 -5.41 -8.42 -17.25
CA GLN A 53 -6.87 -8.47 -17.42
C GLN A 53 -7.62 -8.80 -16.11
N GLY A 54 -6.90 -8.72 -14.98
CA GLY A 54 -7.44 -9.04 -13.66
C GLY A 54 -7.26 -10.49 -13.23
N GLY A 55 -6.66 -11.34 -14.07
CA GLY A 55 -6.30 -12.73 -13.80
C GLY A 55 -4.80 -12.92 -13.56
N TYR A 56 -4.39 -14.20 -13.51
CA TYR A 56 -3.02 -14.59 -13.22
C TYR A 56 -2.56 -15.78 -14.06
N ASP A 57 -1.40 -15.65 -14.68
CA ASP A 57 -0.71 -16.71 -15.39
C ASP A 57 0.20 -17.51 -14.44
N LEU A 58 -0.02 -18.83 -14.37
CA LEU A 58 0.83 -19.73 -13.61
C LEU A 58 2.14 -19.98 -14.36
N CYS A 59 3.25 -19.89 -13.63
CA CYS A 59 4.56 -20.39 -14.06
C CYS A 59 5.05 -21.43 -13.04
N ASP A 60 5.23 -22.68 -13.49
CA ASP A 60 5.67 -23.82 -12.66
C ASP A 60 7.10 -24.20 -12.99
N ARG A 61 7.98 -24.13 -12.02
CA ARG A 61 9.41 -24.43 -12.16
C ARG A 61 9.70 -25.84 -12.66
N THR A 62 8.85 -26.81 -12.34
CA THR A 62 9.05 -28.19 -12.76
C THR A 62 8.69 -28.41 -14.22
N ALA A 63 7.74 -27.64 -14.74
CA ALA A 63 7.30 -27.71 -16.13
C ALA A 63 8.11 -26.78 -17.06
N GLU A 64 8.43 -25.58 -16.57
CA GLU A 64 9.04 -24.49 -17.36
C GLU A 64 10.22 -23.85 -16.57
N PRO A 65 11.31 -24.57 -16.27
CA PRO A 65 12.37 -24.10 -15.38
C PRO A 65 13.07 -22.84 -15.89
N GLU A 66 13.28 -22.70 -17.21
CA GLU A 66 13.92 -21.52 -17.79
C GLU A 66 13.01 -20.28 -17.69
N ARG A 67 11.75 -20.40 -18.10
CA ARG A 67 10.75 -19.35 -17.98
C ARG A 67 10.58 -18.92 -16.52
N TRP A 68 10.53 -19.89 -15.59
CA TRP A 68 10.42 -19.58 -14.17
C TRP A 68 11.60 -18.76 -13.66
N LEU A 69 12.81 -19.07 -14.11
CA LEU A 69 14.02 -18.32 -13.73
C LEU A 69 14.01 -16.92 -14.36
N GLU A 70 13.57 -16.76 -15.59
CA GLU A 70 13.37 -15.46 -16.23
C GLU A 70 12.37 -14.60 -15.46
N GLU A 71 11.20 -15.15 -15.11
CA GLU A 71 10.17 -14.47 -14.29
C GLU A 71 10.72 -14.08 -12.92
N ALA A 72 11.54 -14.94 -12.29
CA ALA A 72 12.17 -14.64 -11.02
C ALA A 72 13.05 -13.39 -11.05
N TYR A 73 13.59 -13.02 -12.19
CA TYR A 73 14.45 -11.85 -12.41
C TYR A 73 13.82 -10.76 -13.29
N THR A 74 12.50 -10.76 -13.40
CA THR A 74 11.74 -9.65 -13.99
C THR A 74 11.35 -8.65 -12.93
N ASP A 75 11.36 -7.35 -13.24
CA ASP A 75 10.94 -6.29 -12.32
C ASP A 75 9.41 -6.21 -12.24
N THR A 76 8.81 -7.25 -11.67
CA THR A 76 7.36 -7.39 -11.46
C THR A 76 7.06 -8.05 -10.12
N SER A 77 5.85 -7.86 -9.61
CA SER A 77 5.34 -8.62 -8.47
C SER A 77 4.91 -10.01 -8.92
N LEU A 78 5.22 -11.02 -8.11
CA LEU A 78 4.86 -12.41 -8.36
C LEU A 78 4.05 -12.93 -7.19
N VAL A 79 2.82 -13.35 -7.43
CA VAL A 79 1.99 -13.99 -6.38
C VAL A 79 2.62 -15.33 -6.03
N THR A 80 2.72 -15.62 -4.73
CA THR A 80 3.37 -16.81 -4.18
C THR A 80 2.43 -17.69 -3.34
N GLN A 81 1.24 -17.17 -3.05
CA GLN A 81 0.20 -17.89 -2.30
C GLN A 81 -1.18 -17.37 -2.69
N PHE A 82 -2.12 -18.32 -2.82
CA PHE A 82 -3.56 -18.07 -2.90
C PHE A 82 -4.26 -18.75 -1.72
N THR A 83 -5.30 -18.12 -1.20
CA THR A 83 -6.25 -18.70 -0.23
C THR A 83 -7.65 -18.35 -0.73
N ASP A 84 -8.49 -19.38 -0.88
CA ASP A 84 -9.87 -19.25 -1.35
C ASP A 84 -9.99 -18.47 -2.69
N GLY A 85 -9.02 -18.71 -3.60
CA GLY A 85 -8.96 -18.05 -4.91
C GLY A 85 -8.44 -16.62 -4.90
N LEU A 86 -8.12 -16.05 -3.74
CA LEU A 86 -7.57 -14.71 -3.60
C LEU A 86 -6.06 -14.74 -3.35
N PRO A 87 -5.27 -13.83 -3.95
CA PRO A 87 -3.85 -13.74 -3.67
C PRO A 87 -3.62 -13.25 -2.23
N THR A 88 -2.86 -14.01 -1.45
CA THR A 88 -2.59 -13.73 -0.03
C THR A 88 -1.12 -13.49 0.29
N SER A 89 -0.22 -13.75 -0.64
CA SER A 89 1.20 -13.40 -0.54
C SER A 89 1.81 -13.22 -1.92
N SER A 90 2.75 -12.29 -2.02
CA SER A 90 3.55 -12.06 -3.23
C SER A 90 5.01 -11.76 -2.88
N ALA A 91 5.90 -12.05 -3.82
CA ALA A 91 7.23 -11.46 -3.87
C ALA A 91 7.10 -10.11 -4.57
N SER A 92 7.28 -9.03 -3.83
CA SER A 92 7.11 -7.66 -4.32
C SER A 92 8.02 -7.35 -5.51
N MET A 93 7.60 -6.40 -6.33
CA MET A 93 8.37 -5.86 -7.45
C MET A 93 9.70 -5.27 -6.95
N PRO A 94 10.84 -5.70 -7.46
CA PRO A 94 12.16 -5.30 -6.97
C PRO A 94 12.41 -3.79 -6.93
N SER A 95 11.97 -3.05 -7.95
CA SER A 95 12.07 -1.58 -7.96
C SER A 95 11.32 -0.93 -6.80
N MET A 96 10.13 -1.45 -6.45
CA MET A 96 9.38 -0.97 -5.29
C MET A 96 10.09 -1.28 -3.98
N VAL A 97 10.66 -2.47 -3.84
CA VAL A 97 11.47 -2.86 -2.68
C VAL A 97 12.65 -1.92 -2.53
N LEU A 98 13.46 -1.73 -3.58
CA LEU A 98 14.66 -0.87 -3.52
C LEU A 98 14.29 0.60 -3.28
N ARG A 99 13.20 1.09 -3.86
CA ARG A 99 12.69 2.42 -3.57
C ARG A 99 12.32 2.59 -2.09
N THR A 100 11.68 1.59 -1.50
CA THR A 100 11.32 1.61 -0.08
C THR A 100 12.56 1.61 0.82
N LEU A 101 13.58 0.79 0.50
CA LEU A 101 14.87 0.79 1.19
C LEU A 101 15.64 2.11 1.03
N GLN A 102 15.51 2.76 -0.13
CA GLN A 102 16.08 4.07 -0.40
C GLN A 102 15.38 5.16 0.41
N LEU A 103 14.04 5.16 0.48
CA LEU A 103 13.25 6.03 1.35
C LEU A 103 13.58 5.81 2.82
N ALA A 104 13.90 4.59 3.22
CA ALA A 104 14.36 4.28 4.57
C ALA A 104 15.77 4.83 4.89
N GLY A 105 16.51 5.35 3.90
CA GLY A 105 17.86 5.89 4.08
C GLY A 105 18.95 4.82 4.15
N LEU A 106 18.64 3.56 3.77
CA LEU A 106 19.57 2.43 3.88
C LEU A 106 20.67 2.43 2.82
N HIS A 107 20.64 3.38 1.89
CA HIS A 107 21.70 3.55 0.88
C HIS A 107 23.00 4.17 1.44
N ALA A 108 22.93 4.87 2.58
CA ALA A 108 24.08 5.50 3.22
C ALA A 108 23.85 5.67 4.74
N PRO A 109 23.73 4.58 5.53
CA PRO A 109 23.53 4.70 6.96
C PRO A 109 24.78 5.30 7.61
N SER A 110 24.60 6.34 8.44
CA SER A 110 25.69 7.02 9.14
C SER A 110 26.13 6.31 10.44
N ARG A 111 25.37 5.31 10.89
CA ARG A 111 25.60 4.49 12.09
C ARG A 111 24.93 3.12 11.93
N PRO A 112 25.28 2.14 12.77
CA PRO A 112 24.51 0.90 12.86
C PRO A 112 23.04 1.18 13.16
N LEU A 113 22.13 0.50 12.48
CA LEU A 113 20.68 0.63 12.62
C LEU A 113 20.07 -0.70 13.01
N SER A 114 19.03 -0.67 13.85
CA SER A 114 18.14 -1.80 14.10
C SER A 114 16.86 -1.67 13.27
N ALA A 115 16.42 -2.76 12.65
CA ALA A 115 15.25 -2.76 11.78
C ALA A 115 14.24 -3.84 12.17
N ALA A 116 12.95 -3.47 12.14
CA ALA A 116 11.83 -4.41 12.17
C ALA A 116 11.12 -4.40 10.82
N GLU A 117 11.06 -5.55 10.18
CA GLU A 117 10.24 -5.78 8.99
C GLU A 117 8.89 -6.35 9.38
N MET A 118 7.83 -5.74 8.90
CA MET A 118 6.46 -6.18 9.08
C MET A 118 5.97 -6.90 7.83
N GLY A 119 5.90 -8.24 7.87
CA GLY A 119 5.57 -9.11 6.75
C GLY A 119 6.80 -9.75 6.12
N THR A 120 7.21 -10.92 6.61
CA THR A 120 8.37 -11.69 6.08
C THR A 120 8.06 -12.27 4.70
N ALA A 121 6.85 -12.79 4.51
CA ALA A 121 6.41 -13.51 3.31
C ALA A 121 7.45 -14.56 2.87
N THR A 122 8.09 -14.38 1.70
CA THR A 122 9.11 -15.30 1.19
C THR A 122 10.50 -15.09 1.80
N GLY A 123 10.73 -13.97 2.51
CA GLY A 123 12.01 -13.61 3.13
C GLY A 123 12.97 -12.77 2.28
N PHE A 124 12.59 -12.41 1.04
CA PHE A 124 13.49 -11.67 0.13
C PHE A 124 13.87 -10.30 0.66
N ASN A 125 12.89 -9.51 1.15
CA ASN A 125 13.18 -8.18 1.68
C ASN A 125 13.96 -8.27 3.01
N ALA A 126 13.64 -9.25 3.89
CA ALA A 126 14.43 -9.53 5.10
C ALA A 126 15.90 -9.83 4.77
N ALA A 127 16.16 -10.62 3.72
CA ALA A 127 17.53 -10.91 3.27
C ALA A 127 18.25 -9.66 2.76
N LEU A 128 17.58 -8.76 2.05
CA LEU A 128 18.15 -7.47 1.64
C LEU A 128 18.48 -6.60 2.85
N LEU A 129 17.61 -6.56 3.87
CA LEU A 129 17.89 -5.87 5.14
C LEU A 129 19.10 -6.48 5.85
N CYS A 130 19.22 -7.81 5.91
CA CYS A 130 20.39 -8.49 6.47
C CYS A 130 21.67 -8.17 5.70
N ALA A 131 21.61 -8.14 4.38
CA ALA A 131 22.78 -7.78 3.55
C ALA A 131 23.25 -6.33 3.76
N LEU A 132 22.34 -5.43 4.16
CA LEU A 132 22.63 -4.02 4.41
C LEU A 132 23.03 -3.73 5.86
N LEU A 133 22.44 -4.42 6.83
CA LEU A 133 22.53 -4.09 8.26
C LEU A 133 23.21 -5.18 9.10
N GLY A 134 23.32 -6.40 8.57
CA GLY A 134 23.71 -7.60 9.33
C GLY A 134 22.52 -8.28 10.01
N ASP A 135 22.60 -9.60 10.14
CA ASP A 135 21.49 -10.46 10.61
C ASP A 135 20.95 -10.06 11.99
N GLN A 136 21.86 -9.77 12.93
CA GLN A 136 21.51 -9.43 14.31
C GLN A 136 20.76 -8.11 14.46
N ALA A 137 20.81 -7.25 13.44
CA ALA A 137 20.13 -5.97 13.42
C ALA A 137 18.69 -6.07 12.89
N VAL A 138 18.29 -7.23 12.33
CA VAL A 138 17.02 -7.42 11.65
C VAL A 138 16.10 -8.34 12.43
N THR A 139 14.89 -7.83 12.74
CA THR A 139 13.76 -8.63 13.21
C THR A 139 12.70 -8.62 12.11
N THR A 140 12.17 -9.78 11.74
CA THR A 140 11.10 -9.89 10.75
C THR A 140 9.90 -10.63 11.34
N ILE A 141 8.69 -10.15 11.05
CA ILE A 141 7.44 -10.64 11.66
C ILE A 141 6.52 -11.18 10.56
N GLU A 142 5.95 -12.39 10.78
CA GLU A 142 5.00 -13.01 9.86
C GLU A 142 3.80 -13.58 10.61
N LEU A 143 2.60 -13.24 10.14
CA LEU A 143 1.34 -13.71 10.70
C LEU A 143 1.04 -15.18 10.32
N ASP A 144 1.27 -15.49 9.05
CA ASP A 144 0.98 -16.81 8.48
C ASP A 144 2.08 -17.81 8.82
N ALA A 145 1.69 -18.89 9.49
CA ALA A 145 2.63 -19.93 9.95
C ALA A 145 3.41 -20.59 8.81
N ALA A 146 2.74 -20.88 7.70
CA ALA A 146 3.36 -21.56 6.56
C ALA A 146 4.32 -20.62 5.82
N LEU A 147 3.99 -19.33 5.73
CA LEU A 147 4.89 -18.31 5.18
C LEU A 147 6.08 -18.07 6.11
N ALA A 148 5.88 -18.00 7.43
CA ALA A 148 6.96 -17.86 8.40
C ALA A 148 7.99 -18.99 8.27
N GLU A 149 7.52 -20.25 8.26
CA GLU A 149 8.38 -21.43 8.07
C GLU A 149 9.09 -21.44 6.71
N ARG A 150 8.41 -21.02 5.64
CA ARG A 150 9.00 -20.90 4.30
C ARG A 150 10.06 -19.80 4.26
N GLY A 151 9.72 -18.61 4.78
CA GLY A 151 10.63 -17.48 4.87
C GLY A 151 11.91 -17.83 5.64
N GLU A 152 11.78 -18.51 6.79
CA GLU A 152 12.90 -18.97 7.59
C GLU A 152 13.81 -19.95 6.81
N ARG A 153 13.21 -20.95 6.14
CA ARG A 153 13.98 -21.90 5.31
C ARG A 153 14.71 -21.18 4.16
N ASN A 154 14.05 -20.26 3.48
CA ASN A 154 14.65 -19.52 2.37
C ASN A 154 15.82 -18.63 2.86
N LEU A 155 15.63 -17.93 3.98
CA LEU A 155 16.66 -17.11 4.61
C LEU A 155 17.90 -17.97 4.97
N HIS A 156 17.70 -19.07 5.66
CA HIS A 156 18.80 -19.99 6.03
C HIS A 156 19.50 -20.56 4.78
N ALA A 157 18.75 -20.96 3.76
CA ALA A 157 19.33 -21.47 2.50
C ALA A 157 20.17 -20.40 1.77
N ALA A 158 19.77 -19.11 1.91
CA ALA A 158 20.53 -17.99 1.37
C ALA A 158 21.67 -17.51 2.28
N GLY A 159 21.83 -18.11 3.48
CA GLY A 159 22.90 -17.79 4.43
C GLY A 159 22.60 -16.64 5.40
N TYR A 160 21.32 -16.29 5.58
CA TYR A 160 20.85 -15.23 6.48
C TYR A 160 20.10 -15.81 7.69
N THR A 161 20.29 -15.19 8.86
CA THR A 161 19.70 -15.66 10.12
C THR A 161 19.13 -14.50 10.96
N PRO A 162 18.23 -13.65 10.41
CA PRO A 162 17.58 -12.62 11.21
C PRO A 162 16.70 -13.24 12.29
N LYS A 163 16.27 -12.45 13.25
CA LYS A 163 15.27 -12.86 14.21
C LYS A 163 13.90 -12.91 13.52
N LEU A 164 13.40 -14.09 13.21
CA LEU A 164 12.03 -14.25 12.71
C LEU A 164 11.08 -14.48 13.89
N VAL A 165 9.97 -13.75 13.87
CA VAL A 165 8.89 -13.81 14.86
C VAL A 165 7.60 -14.18 14.14
N ARG A 166 6.94 -15.25 14.59
CA ARG A 166 5.60 -15.60 14.13
C ARG A 166 4.56 -14.88 14.97
N GLY A 167 3.80 -13.97 14.35
CA GLY A 167 2.76 -13.21 15.04
C GLY A 167 2.20 -12.04 14.25
N ASP A 168 1.29 -11.31 14.89
CA ASP A 168 0.64 -10.14 14.32
C ASP A 168 1.58 -8.93 14.34
N ALA A 169 1.89 -8.39 13.17
CA ALA A 169 2.73 -7.20 13.01
C ALA A 169 2.09 -5.90 13.55
N ALA A 170 0.78 -5.90 13.83
CA ALA A 170 0.11 -4.75 14.44
C ALA A 170 0.38 -4.60 15.95
N VAL A 171 0.85 -5.68 16.60
CA VAL A 171 1.14 -5.67 18.04
C VAL A 171 2.63 -5.45 18.35
N ALA A 172 2.94 -5.28 19.62
CA ALA A 172 4.29 -4.97 20.10
C ALA A 172 5.22 -6.19 20.06
N TRP A 173 6.38 -6.05 19.40
CA TRP A 173 7.46 -7.04 19.38
C TRP A 173 8.73 -6.41 19.95
N GLN A 174 8.91 -6.51 21.27
CA GLN A 174 9.90 -5.74 22.02
C GLN A 174 11.33 -6.28 21.94
N HIS A 175 11.57 -7.43 21.33
CA HIS A 175 12.84 -8.16 21.47
C HIS A 175 14.09 -7.33 21.13
N ASN A 176 14.02 -6.48 20.10
CA ASN A 176 15.13 -5.59 19.69
C ASN A 176 14.70 -4.12 19.66
N ALA A 177 13.54 -3.78 20.26
CA ALA A 177 13.09 -2.40 20.36
C ALA A 177 13.97 -1.62 21.35
N PRO A 178 14.12 -0.29 21.16
CA PRO A 178 13.49 0.50 20.11
C PRO A 178 14.20 0.35 18.75
N TYR A 179 13.40 0.36 17.66
CA TYR A 179 13.89 0.22 16.29
C TYR A 179 14.19 1.58 15.66
N ASP A 180 15.31 1.66 14.94
CA ASP A 180 15.65 2.80 14.10
C ASP A 180 14.83 2.83 12.81
N LEU A 181 14.37 1.65 12.37
CA LEU A 181 13.53 1.48 11.20
C LEU A 181 12.43 0.46 11.47
N ILE A 182 11.18 0.85 11.21
CA ILE A 182 10.06 -0.07 11.03
C ILE A 182 9.64 0.03 9.56
N LEU A 183 9.67 -1.10 8.86
CA LEU A 183 9.38 -1.17 7.43
C LEU A 183 8.31 -2.23 7.18
N ALA A 184 7.18 -1.84 6.56
CA ALA A 184 6.13 -2.77 6.21
C ALA A 184 6.20 -3.17 4.72
N THR A 185 5.94 -4.46 4.45
CA THR A 185 5.86 -5.05 3.11
C THR A 185 4.41 -5.28 2.66
N PHE A 186 3.47 -4.65 3.35
CA PHE A 186 2.04 -4.60 3.06
C PHE A 186 1.53 -3.19 3.32
N SER A 187 0.36 -2.84 2.79
CA SER A 187 -0.22 -1.52 2.98
C SER A 187 -1.09 -1.44 4.24
N VAL A 188 -1.16 -0.24 4.83
CA VAL A 188 -2.00 0.07 5.99
C VAL A 188 -2.84 1.32 5.73
N ASP A 189 -4.00 1.37 6.34
CA ASP A 189 -4.89 2.55 6.39
C ASP A 189 -4.72 3.37 7.68
N ARG A 190 -3.97 2.82 8.62
CA ARG A 190 -3.69 3.41 9.93
C ARG A 190 -2.36 2.88 10.47
N ILE A 191 -1.57 3.74 11.08
CA ILE A 191 -0.33 3.34 11.75
C ILE A 191 -0.68 2.64 13.07
N PRO A 192 -0.30 1.37 13.24
CA PRO A 192 -0.50 0.67 14.49
C PRO A 192 0.20 1.38 15.67
N PRO A 193 -0.45 1.52 16.84
CA PRO A 193 0.15 2.17 18.01
C PRO A 193 1.50 1.58 18.41
N ALA A 194 1.64 0.26 18.28
CA ALA A 194 2.87 -0.46 18.62
C ALA A 194 4.08 -0.01 17.79
N TRP A 195 3.89 0.35 16.51
CA TRP A 195 4.99 0.80 15.66
C TRP A 195 5.61 2.10 16.18
N ARG A 196 4.77 3.05 16.63
CA ARG A 196 5.27 4.30 17.23
C ARG A 196 5.94 4.05 18.57
N ALA A 197 5.33 3.22 19.42
CA ALA A 197 5.85 2.89 20.75
C ALA A 197 7.21 2.15 20.70
N GLN A 198 7.48 1.45 19.60
CA GLN A 198 8.72 0.68 19.40
C GLN A 198 9.74 1.40 18.51
N SER A 199 9.41 2.54 17.96
CA SER A 199 10.37 3.35 17.20
C SER A 199 11.28 4.12 18.14
N ALA A 200 12.58 4.12 17.84
CA ALA A 200 13.52 5.02 18.49
C ALA A 200 13.17 6.49 18.14
N PRO A 201 13.42 7.44 19.03
CA PRO A 201 13.34 8.85 18.67
C PRO A 201 14.23 9.17 17.47
N GLY A 202 13.66 9.79 16.44
CA GLY A 202 14.32 9.98 15.15
C GLY A 202 14.27 8.74 14.25
N GLY A 203 13.75 7.60 14.72
CA GLY A 203 13.52 6.40 13.94
C GLY A 203 12.47 6.61 12.85
N ARG A 204 12.54 5.79 11.81
CA ARG A 204 11.66 5.90 10.64
C ARG A 204 10.64 4.78 10.60
N ILE A 205 9.42 5.12 10.19
CA ILE A 205 8.37 4.16 9.87
C ILE A 205 8.06 4.32 8.39
N ILE A 206 8.32 3.29 7.60
CA ILE A 206 8.09 3.27 6.15
C ILE A 206 7.03 2.21 5.85
N THR A 207 5.93 2.62 5.27
CA THR A 207 4.83 1.70 4.97
C THR A 207 4.08 2.10 3.71
N PRO A 208 3.76 1.17 2.83
CA PRO A 208 2.75 1.41 1.81
C PRO A 208 1.42 1.83 2.45
N TRP A 209 0.66 2.64 1.74
CA TRP A 209 -0.60 3.19 2.23
C TRP A 209 -1.78 2.73 1.40
N ASN A 210 -2.90 2.48 2.05
CA ASN A 210 -4.17 2.30 1.40
C ASN A 210 -5.28 3.05 2.14
N SER A 211 -6.28 3.47 1.38
CA SER A 211 -7.60 3.83 1.88
C SER A 211 -8.62 2.89 1.24
N ALA A 212 -9.87 2.96 1.65
CA ALA A 212 -10.93 2.22 0.97
C ALA A 212 -11.15 2.71 -0.49
N TRP A 213 -10.74 3.96 -0.79
CA TRP A 213 -10.84 4.57 -2.12
C TRP A 213 -9.64 4.26 -3.02
N CYS A 214 -8.44 4.32 -2.48
CA CYS A 214 -7.22 4.25 -3.28
C CYS A 214 -6.12 3.50 -2.51
N CYS A 215 -5.56 2.47 -3.13
CA CYS A 215 -4.36 1.77 -2.64
C CYS A 215 -3.14 2.28 -3.39
N TYR A 216 -2.54 3.36 -2.89
CA TYR A 216 -1.43 4.03 -3.56
C TYR A 216 -0.55 4.81 -2.59
N GLY A 217 0.74 4.90 -2.89
CA GLY A 217 1.71 5.70 -2.16
C GLY A 217 2.40 4.96 -1.00
N THR A 218 3.56 5.46 -0.64
CA THR A 218 4.35 5.02 0.52
C THR A 218 4.43 6.16 1.52
N LEU A 219 4.05 5.91 2.76
CA LEU A 219 4.20 6.85 3.87
C LEU A 219 5.56 6.67 4.52
N ALA A 220 6.30 7.77 4.66
CA ALA A 220 7.57 7.81 5.38
C ALA A 220 7.44 8.76 6.57
N LEU A 221 7.35 8.21 7.78
CA LEU A 221 7.26 8.96 9.03
C LEU A 221 8.60 8.97 9.76
N THR A 222 8.81 10.04 10.53
CA THR A 222 9.85 10.12 11.57
C THR A 222 9.17 10.11 12.93
N ALA A 223 9.60 9.24 13.83
CA ALA A 223 9.12 9.16 15.20
C ALA A 223 9.79 10.24 16.08
N HIS A 224 9.04 10.82 17.00
CA HIS A 224 9.50 11.87 17.93
C HIS A 224 9.54 11.37 19.36
N HIS A 225 10.28 12.09 20.24
CA HIS A 225 10.43 11.76 21.65
C HIS A 225 9.12 11.78 22.44
N ASP A 226 8.13 12.55 22.01
CA ASP A 226 6.82 12.67 22.63
C ASP A 226 5.85 11.55 22.23
N GLY A 227 6.32 10.54 21.46
CA GLY A 227 5.50 9.44 20.94
C GLY A 227 4.65 9.80 19.72
N SER A 228 4.77 11.03 19.22
CA SER A 228 4.20 11.39 17.91
C SER A 228 5.06 10.92 16.74
N ALA A 229 4.49 10.91 15.53
CA ALA A 229 5.24 10.66 14.31
C ALA A 229 4.68 11.55 13.19
N GLN A 230 5.56 12.02 12.31
CA GLN A 230 5.16 12.88 11.21
C GLN A 230 5.99 12.61 9.97
N GLY A 231 5.37 12.72 8.79
CA GLY A 231 6.09 12.59 7.52
C GLY A 231 5.22 12.80 6.30
N ARG A 232 5.78 12.44 5.15
CA ARG A 232 5.16 12.65 3.83
C ARG A 232 4.85 11.33 3.15
N PHE A 233 3.92 11.42 2.24
CA PHE A 233 3.69 10.37 1.26
C PHE A 233 4.64 10.52 0.06
N HIS A 234 4.92 9.41 -0.57
CA HIS A 234 5.70 9.30 -1.79
C HIS A 234 4.88 8.52 -2.82
N PRO A 235 4.85 8.92 -4.10
CA PRO A 235 4.12 8.19 -5.12
C PRO A 235 4.72 6.79 -5.34
N PHE A 236 3.96 5.95 -6.05
CA PHE A 236 4.31 4.58 -6.40
C PHE A 236 4.42 3.63 -5.20
N ALA A 237 3.35 3.02 -4.86
CA ALA A 237 3.25 1.76 -4.13
C ALA A 237 1.82 1.26 -4.28
N SER A 238 1.68 0.01 -4.63
CA SER A 238 0.42 -0.72 -4.53
C SER A 238 0.77 -2.08 -3.93
N TYR A 239 0.40 -2.26 -2.67
CA TYR A 239 0.71 -3.46 -1.90
C TYR A 239 -0.57 -4.06 -1.35
N MET A 240 -0.60 -5.38 -1.19
CA MET A 240 -1.70 -6.05 -0.51
C MET A 240 -1.93 -5.43 0.87
N PRO A 241 -3.19 -5.26 1.31
CA PRO A 241 -3.50 -4.75 2.65
C PRO A 241 -3.00 -5.67 3.75
N MET A 242 -2.69 -5.09 4.90
CA MET A 242 -2.36 -5.82 6.11
C MET A 242 -3.48 -6.80 6.47
N ARG A 243 -3.18 -8.10 6.54
CA ARG A 243 -4.11 -9.10 7.03
C ARG A 243 -4.29 -8.95 8.53
N ARG A 244 -5.50 -9.14 9.00
CA ARG A 244 -5.82 -9.16 10.43
C ARG A 244 -6.11 -10.58 10.85
N PRO A 245 -5.87 -10.96 12.14
CA PRO A 245 -6.16 -12.31 12.64
C PRO A 245 -7.64 -12.71 12.53
N HIS A 246 -8.54 -11.73 12.40
CA HIS A 246 -9.97 -11.97 12.17
C HIS A 246 -10.40 -11.28 10.86
N PRO A 247 -11.14 -12.01 9.99
CA PRO A 247 -11.66 -11.44 8.77
C PRO A 247 -12.75 -10.42 9.11
N ALA A 248 -12.45 -9.15 8.93
CA ALA A 248 -13.42 -8.10 8.99
C ALA A 248 -13.13 -7.07 7.90
N LEU A 249 -13.19 -7.51 6.68
CA LEU A 249 -13.56 -6.67 5.55
C LEU A 249 -14.72 -7.37 4.88
N ALA A 250 -15.92 -6.98 5.27
CA ALA A 250 -17.07 -7.24 4.42
C ALA A 250 -16.73 -6.62 3.06
N THR A 251 -16.73 -7.43 2.02
CA THR A 251 -16.86 -6.93 0.65
C THR A 251 -18.00 -5.92 0.67
N PRO A 252 -17.84 -4.71 0.08
CA PRO A 252 -18.96 -3.79 -0.04
C PRO A 252 -20.14 -4.59 -0.61
N GLN A 253 -21.21 -4.76 0.15
CA GLN A 253 -22.43 -5.30 -0.43
C GLN A 253 -22.96 -4.21 -1.34
N PRO A 254 -23.29 -4.53 -2.60
CA PRO A 254 -23.98 -3.59 -3.46
C PRO A 254 -25.23 -3.11 -2.72
N ALA A 255 -25.50 -1.81 -2.80
CA ALA A 255 -26.60 -1.18 -2.15
C ALA A 255 -27.90 -1.93 -2.49
N THR A 256 -28.46 -2.64 -1.51
CA THR A 256 -29.79 -3.21 -1.67
C THR A 256 -30.77 -2.05 -1.77
N THR A 257 -31.64 -2.08 -2.78
CA THR A 257 -32.59 -1.04 -3.18
C THR A 257 -33.68 -0.71 -2.14
N ASP A 258 -33.58 -1.23 -0.93
CA ASP A 258 -34.59 -1.06 0.15
C ASP A 258 -34.22 0.04 1.17
N HIS A 259 -33.60 1.15 0.75
CA HIS A 259 -33.38 2.28 1.65
C HIS A 259 -34.50 3.31 1.57
N PRO A 260 -35.10 3.73 2.72
CA PRO A 260 -36.33 4.51 2.75
C PRO A 260 -36.21 5.96 2.27
N THR A 261 -35.02 6.46 1.95
CA THR A 261 -34.84 7.83 1.45
C THR A 261 -33.71 7.90 0.44
N LEU A 262 -34.03 7.70 -0.83
CA LEU A 262 -33.12 7.93 -1.94
C LEU A 262 -33.19 9.41 -2.36
N LEU A 263 -32.10 10.13 -2.19
CA LEU A 263 -31.95 11.51 -2.69
C LEU A 263 -31.39 11.45 -4.11
N THR A 264 -32.12 12.02 -5.07
CA THR A 264 -31.68 12.10 -6.45
C THR A 264 -31.31 13.54 -6.79
N ALA A 265 -30.16 13.73 -7.42
CA ALA A 265 -29.62 15.03 -7.82
C ALA A 265 -28.88 14.92 -9.16
N THR A 266 -28.40 16.05 -9.65
CA THR A 266 -27.51 16.11 -10.81
C THR A 266 -26.17 16.70 -10.38
N SER A 267 -25.05 16.05 -10.79
CA SER A 267 -23.69 16.52 -10.56
C SER A 267 -23.06 16.96 -11.87
N THR A 268 -22.20 17.97 -11.79
CA THR A 268 -21.28 18.36 -12.88
C THR A 268 -19.89 17.74 -12.71
N LEU A 269 -19.58 17.15 -11.54
CA LEU A 269 -18.35 16.43 -11.33
C LEU A 269 -18.41 15.08 -12.06
N SER A 270 -17.49 14.89 -12.98
CA SER A 270 -17.32 13.62 -13.68
C SER A 270 -16.85 12.53 -12.73
N PRO A 271 -17.47 11.34 -12.69
CA PRO A 271 -17.01 10.21 -11.87
C PRO A 271 -15.59 9.77 -12.24
N TRP A 272 -15.16 9.92 -13.49
CA TRP A 272 -13.78 9.64 -13.92
C TRP A 272 -12.75 10.60 -13.33
N ALA A 273 -13.15 11.80 -12.92
CA ALA A 273 -12.22 12.75 -12.30
C ALA A 273 -11.77 12.32 -10.89
N VAL A 274 -12.51 11.40 -10.25
CA VAL A 274 -12.25 10.93 -8.87
C VAL A 274 -12.03 9.43 -8.77
N ALA A 275 -12.30 8.68 -9.84
CA ALA A 275 -12.17 7.22 -9.88
C ALA A 275 -11.74 6.71 -11.28
N GLY A 276 -11.09 7.53 -12.09
CA GLY A 276 -10.71 7.24 -13.46
C GLY A 276 -9.20 7.13 -13.72
N GLY A 277 -8.38 7.05 -12.65
CA GLY A 277 -6.94 6.85 -12.76
C GLY A 277 -6.10 8.13 -12.57
N ASP A 278 -6.70 9.28 -12.23
CA ASP A 278 -5.94 10.41 -11.68
C ASP A 278 -5.56 10.10 -10.22
N LEU A 279 -4.42 9.45 -10.04
CA LEU A 279 -3.96 8.96 -8.74
C LEU A 279 -3.74 10.08 -7.71
N ASP A 280 -3.46 11.30 -8.13
CA ASP A 280 -3.32 12.45 -7.20
C ASP A 280 -4.70 12.87 -6.65
N ALA A 281 -5.72 12.91 -7.51
CA ALA A 281 -7.10 13.20 -7.10
C ALA A 281 -7.68 12.06 -6.23
N GLU A 282 -7.53 10.81 -6.69
CA GLU A 282 -8.01 9.62 -5.96
C GLU A 282 -7.35 9.52 -4.58
N PHE A 283 -6.05 9.77 -4.50
CA PHE A 283 -5.31 9.77 -3.24
C PHE A 283 -5.84 10.84 -2.28
N HIS A 284 -6.08 12.06 -2.79
CA HIS A 284 -6.65 13.14 -1.98
C HIS A 284 -8.05 12.80 -1.46
N VAL A 285 -8.92 12.26 -2.32
CA VAL A 285 -10.26 11.79 -1.92
C VAL A 285 -10.15 10.71 -0.86
N GLY A 286 -9.30 9.70 -1.06
CA GLY A 286 -9.08 8.61 -0.13
C GLY A 286 -8.59 9.05 1.26
N LEU A 287 -7.79 10.11 1.35
CA LEU A 287 -7.36 10.70 2.63
C LEU A 287 -8.45 11.58 3.28
N THR A 288 -9.34 12.17 2.48
CA THR A 288 -10.29 13.19 2.93
C THR A 288 -11.64 12.61 3.27
N VAL A 289 -12.08 11.54 2.57
CA VAL A 289 -13.37 10.88 2.74
C VAL A 289 -13.15 9.45 3.26
N PRO A 290 -12.83 9.28 4.56
CA PRO A 290 -12.49 7.98 5.10
C PRO A 290 -13.67 7.00 5.02
N GLY A 291 -13.37 5.76 4.68
CA GLY A 291 -14.35 4.67 4.57
C GLY A 291 -15.16 4.68 3.27
N ALA A 292 -15.04 5.68 2.40
CA ALA A 292 -15.63 5.62 1.07
C ALA A 292 -14.85 4.65 0.18
N SER A 293 -15.54 3.74 -0.48
CA SER A 293 -15.03 2.83 -1.50
C SER A 293 -15.83 2.95 -2.78
N PHE A 294 -15.28 2.47 -3.89
CA PHE A 294 -16.02 2.48 -5.15
C PHE A 294 -15.84 1.21 -5.97
N SER A 295 -16.77 1.00 -6.87
CA SER A 295 -16.73 0.03 -7.96
C SER A 295 -17.35 0.62 -9.23
N TRP A 296 -16.96 0.06 -10.38
CA TRP A 296 -17.55 0.42 -11.67
C TRP A 296 -18.49 -0.67 -12.15
N ASP A 297 -19.73 -0.29 -12.45
CA ASP A 297 -20.68 -1.13 -13.19
C ASP A 297 -20.73 -0.66 -14.65
N THR A 298 -20.38 -1.57 -15.55
CA THR A 298 -20.40 -1.38 -17.00
C THR A 298 -21.30 -2.41 -17.69
N THR A 299 -22.18 -3.06 -16.92
CA THR A 299 -23.13 -4.07 -17.46
C THR A 299 -24.24 -3.43 -18.29
N GLY A 300 -24.50 -2.14 -18.04
CA GLY A 300 -25.55 -1.39 -18.74
C GLY A 300 -26.97 -1.62 -18.20
N ASP A 301 -27.13 -2.33 -17.08
CA ASP A 301 -28.45 -2.65 -16.52
C ASP A 301 -29.20 -1.40 -16.04
N HIS A 302 -28.49 -0.35 -15.62
CA HIS A 302 -29.07 0.90 -15.11
C HIS A 302 -28.65 2.12 -15.92
N ALA A 303 -27.40 2.16 -16.36
CA ALA A 303 -26.79 3.20 -17.19
C ALA A 303 -25.65 2.57 -17.99
N PRO A 304 -25.21 3.18 -19.11
CA PRO A 304 -24.04 2.70 -19.85
C PRO A 304 -22.81 2.53 -19.00
N VAL A 305 -22.59 3.44 -18.04
CA VAL A 305 -21.54 3.35 -17.02
C VAL A 305 -22.06 3.93 -15.71
N ARG A 306 -21.84 3.21 -14.63
CA ARG A 306 -22.19 3.63 -13.27
C ARG A 306 -20.98 3.53 -12.35
N LEU A 307 -20.71 4.59 -11.60
CA LEU A 307 -19.85 4.53 -10.43
C LEU A 307 -20.72 4.22 -9.21
N GLU A 308 -20.44 3.12 -8.54
CA GLU A 308 -21.05 2.77 -7.26
C GLU A 308 -20.10 3.18 -6.13
N VAL A 309 -20.64 3.85 -5.12
CA VAL A 309 -19.90 4.31 -3.94
C VAL A 309 -20.54 3.75 -2.70
N ALA A 310 -19.74 3.20 -1.79
CA ALA A 310 -20.22 2.61 -0.54
C ALA A 310 -19.39 3.08 0.66
N ASP A 311 -20.05 3.22 1.81
CA ASP A 311 -19.39 3.40 3.10
C ASP A 311 -19.00 2.02 3.67
N THR A 312 -17.72 1.75 3.81
CA THR A 312 -17.21 0.48 4.36
C THR A 312 -17.51 0.31 5.86
N THR A 313 -18.01 1.36 6.52
CA THR A 313 -18.27 1.39 7.96
C THR A 313 -19.73 1.61 8.34
N GLY A 314 -20.56 1.90 7.35
CA GLY A 314 -21.98 2.23 7.56
C GLY A 314 -22.86 1.92 6.34
N PRO A 315 -24.15 2.21 6.41
CA PRO A 315 -25.12 1.86 5.38
C PRO A 315 -25.20 2.90 4.24
N SER A 316 -24.36 3.93 4.23
CA SER A 316 -24.45 4.99 3.22
C SER A 316 -23.91 4.51 1.88
N CYS A 317 -24.58 4.90 0.81
CA CYS A 317 -24.17 4.61 -0.55
C CYS A 317 -24.54 5.75 -1.50
N ALA A 318 -23.87 5.78 -2.64
CA ALA A 318 -24.22 6.65 -3.76
C ALA A 318 -23.98 5.94 -5.08
N THR A 319 -24.73 6.35 -6.11
CA THR A 319 -24.45 5.98 -7.50
C THR A 319 -24.33 7.23 -8.34
N VAL A 320 -23.45 7.19 -9.34
CA VAL A 320 -23.25 8.28 -10.29
C VAL A 320 -23.32 7.71 -11.70
N ASP A 321 -24.38 8.06 -12.42
CA ASP A 321 -24.70 7.49 -13.71
C ASP A 321 -24.26 8.40 -14.86
N TYR A 322 -23.55 7.80 -15.82
CA TYR A 322 -23.32 8.38 -17.13
C TYR A 322 -24.38 7.86 -18.11
N ASP A 323 -25.12 8.78 -18.71
CA ASP A 323 -26.26 8.46 -19.61
C ASP A 323 -25.83 8.09 -21.03
N GLY A 324 -24.52 8.10 -21.35
CA GLY A 324 -23.99 7.84 -22.70
C GLY A 324 -24.00 9.06 -23.64
N HIS A 325 -24.50 10.21 -23.20
CA HIS A 325 -24.70 11.39 -24.06
C HIS A 325 -24.08 12.67 -23.51
N HIS A 326 -24.23 12.95 -22.21
CA HIS A 326 -23.78 14.20 -21.59
C HIS A 326 -22.50 13.97 -20.79
N SER A 327 -21.41 14.65 -21.15
CA SER A 327 -20.12 14.55 -20.45
C SER A 327 -19.96 15.57 -19.29
N ASP A 328 -20.94 16.44 -19.11
CA ASP A 328 -20.95 17.53 -18.13
C ASP A 328 -22.08 17.44 -17.11
N ARG A 329 -22.89 16.37 -17.18
CA ARG A 329 -24.03 16.16 -16.28
C ARG A 329 -24.26 14.69 -16.01
N PHE A 330 -24.27 14.34 -14.72
CA PHE A 330 -24.40 12.97 -14.24
C PHE A 330 -25.53 12.86 -13.24
N THR A 331 -26.36 11.83 -13.36
CA THR A 331 -27.41 11.55 -12.39
C THR A 331 -26.81 10.91 -11.14
N VAL A 332 -27.08 11.50 -9.98
CA VAL A 332 -26.61 11.03 -8.68
C VAL A 332 -27.79 10.54 -7.87
N ALA A 333 -27.66 9.38 -7.25
CA ALA A 333 -28.59 8.88 -6.25
C ALA A 333 -27.81 8.51 -4.99
N GLN A 334 -28.22 9.03 -3.82
CA GLN A 334 -27.56 8.82 -2.55
C GLN A 334 -28.55 8.39 -1.47
N SER A 335 -28.07 7.56 -0.55
CA SER A 335 -28.86 7.04 0.56
C SER A 335 -27.98 6.86 1.80
N GLY A 336 -28.62 6.94 2.98
CA GLY A 336 -27.96 6.77 4.28
C GLY A 336 -27.60 8.09 4.98
N PRO A 337 -27.00 7.99 6.17
CA PRO A 337 -26.69 9.19 6.99
C PRO A 337 -25.57 10.06 6.43
N ARG A 338 -24.69 9.49 5.59
CA ARG A 338 -23.65 10.24 4.85
C ARG A 338 -24.11 10.45 3.43
N GLN A 339 -23.89 11.65 2.90
CA GLN A 339 -24.07 11.97 1.49
C GLN A 339 -22.70 11.84 0.80
N LEU A 340 -22.36 10.61 0.44
CA LEU A 340 -20.98 10.25 0.02
C LEU A 340 -20.52 11.03 -1.22
N TRP A 341 -21.41 11.23 -2.20
CA TRP A 341 -21.04 11.98 -3.39
C TRP A 341 -20.82 13.48 -3.10
N ASP A 342 -21.57 14.05 -2.17
CA ASP A 342 -21.36 15.44 -1.75
C ASP A 342 -20.02 15.58 -1.01
N GLU A 343 -19.67 14.61 -0.15
CA GLU A 343 -18.38 14.57 0.53
C GLU A 343 -17.22 14.46 -0.48
N ILE A 344 -17.34 13.60 -1.50
CA ILE A 344 -16.35 13.39 -2.56
C ILE A 344 -16.23 14.65 -3.42
N THR A 345 -17.36 15.27 -3.79
CA THR A 345 -17.36 16.53 -4.56
C THR A 345 -16.65 17.63 -3.79
N ALA A 346 -16.96 17.80 -2.50
CA ALA A 346 -16.30 18.79 -1.65
C ALA A 346 -14.79 18.51 -1.48
N ALA A 347 -14.39 17.24 -1.42
CA ALA A 347 -12.98 16.84 -1.37
C ALA A 347 -12.26 17.21 -2.67
N TYR A 348 -12.86 16.91 -3.82
CA TYR A 348 -12.30 17.21 -5.13
C TYR A 348 -12.19 18.72 -5.39
N ASP A 349 -13.23 19.50 -5.06
CA ASP A 349 -13.23 20.97 -5.18
C ASP A 349 -12.12 21.58 -4.31
N ARG A 350 -11.93 21.04 -3.12
CA ARG A 350 -10.84 21.45 -2.24
C ARG A 350 -9.48 21.13 -2.83
N TRP A 351 -9.30 19.95 -3.40
CA TRP A 351 -8.08 19.56 -4.10
C TRP A 351 -7.75 20.52 -5.25
N GLN A 352 -8.75 20.86 -6.05
CA GLN A 352 -8.59 21.87 -7.13
C GLN A 352 -8.21 23.24 -6.58
N THR A 353 -8.91 23.71 -5.53
CA THR A 353 -8.63 25.02 -4.89
C THR A 353 -7.21 25.09 -4.31
N LEU A 354 -6.67 23.97 -3.85
CA LEU A 354 -5.30 23.86 -3.35
C LEU A 354 -4.25 23.75 -4.46
N GLY A 355 -4.66 23.83 -5.74
CA GLY A 355 -3.77 23.78 -6.89
C GLY A 355 -3.43 22.37 -7.34
N ARG A 356 -4.31 21.39 -7.11
CA ARG A 356 -4.16 19.99 -7.50
C ARG A 356 -2.86 19.35 -6.95
N PRO A 357 -2.70 19.34 -5.62
CA PRO A 357 -1.46 18.84 -5.02
C PRO A 357 -1.26 17.36 -5.34
N ARG A 358 -0.01 17.02 -5.68
CA ARG A 358 0.41 15.64 -5.94
C ARG A 358 0.54 14.85 -4.64
N VAL A 359 0.64 13.53 -4.74
CA VAL A 359 0.81 12.62 -3.59
C VAL A 359 1.96 13.06 -2.69
N ASP A 360 3.10 13.47 -3.24
CA ASP A 360 4.29 13.88 -2.48
C ASP A 360 4.15 15.23 -1.74
N GLN A 361 3.10 15.96 -2.00
CA GLN A 361 2.73 17.17 -1.25
C GLN A 361 1.81 16.88 -0.07
N HIS A 362 1.31 15.65 0.04
CA HIS A 362 0.53 15.19 1.20
C HIS A 362 1.44 14.62 2.29
N GLY A 363 0.94 14.67 3.51
CA GLY A 363 1.61 14.06 4.64
C GLY A 363 0.62 13.69 5.75
N LEU A 364 1.17 13.04 6.76
CA LEU A 364 0.42 12.57 7.91
C LEU A 364 1.16 12.97 9.20
N THR A 365 0.41 13.45 10.17
CA THR A 365 0.85 13.56 11.56
C THR A 365 0.03 12.57 12.38
N VAL A 366 0.72 11.75 13.16
CA VAL A 366 0.11 10.88 14.17
C VAL A 366 0.54 11.43 15.51
N ASP A 367 -0.40 11.97 16.28
CA ASP A 367 -0.08 12.55 17.60
C ASP A 367 0.24 11.47 18.66
N ALA A 368 0.67 11.89 19.83
CA ALA A 368 1.02 10.98 20.92
C ALA A 368 -0.15 10.09 21.36
N THR A 369 -1.39 10.55 21.20
CA THR A 369 -2.60 9.77 21.50
C THR A 369 -3.04 8.82 20.38
N GLY A 370 -2.41 8.93 19.20
CA GLY A 370 -2.67 8.06 18.05
C GLY A 370 -3.69 8.62 17.06
N ASN A 371 -4.08 9.89 17.18
CA ASN A 371 -4.92 10.53 16.18
C ASN A 371 -4.15 10.79 14.90
N HIS A 372 -4.73 10.41 13.78
CA HIS A 372 -4.18 10.62 12.44
C HIS A 372 -4.73 11.93 11.88
N THR A 373 -3.84 12.84 11.53
CA THR A 373 -4.18 14.11 10.90
C THR A 373 -3.47 14.23 9.57
N PRO A 374 -4.14 13.92 8.45
CA PRO A 374 -3.60 14.16 7.13
C PRO A 374 -3.53 15.66 6.84
N TRP A 375 -2.52 16.05 6.09
CA TRP A 375 -2.31 17.42 5.66
C TRP A 375 -1.74 17.48 4.25
N VAL A 376 -1.85 18.64 3.62
CA VAL A 376 -1.25 18.93 2.32
C VAL A 376 -0.45 20.21 2.40
N GLU A 377 0.64 20.28 1.69
CA GLU A 377 1.44 21.49 1.53
C GLU A 377 1.15 22.14 0.18
N ALA A 378 0.52 23.30 0.23
CA ALA A 378 0.15 24.08 -0.94
C ALA A 378 0.49 25.54 -0.70
N ALA A 379 1.02 26.24 -1.73
CA ALA A 379 1.43 27.66 -1.65
C ALA A 379 2.35 27.98 -0.45
N GLY A 380 3.27 27.05 -0.10
CA GLY A 380 4.21 27.22 1.01
C GLY A 380 3.57 27.13 2.40
N ARG A 381 2.33 26.66 2.51
CA ARG A 381 1.60 26.48 3.77
C ARG A 381 1.08 25.06 3.90
N ARG A 382 0.97 24.62 5.15
CA ARG A 382 0.36 23.34 5.47
C ARG A 382 -1.14 23.53 5.79
N HIS A 383 -1.97 22.74 5.10
CA HIS A 383 -3.43 22.73 5.25
C HIS A 383 -3.85 21.34 5.76
N THR A 384 -4.61 21.30 6.86
CA THR A 384 -5.22 20.03 7.31
C THR A 384 -6.31 19.61 6.33
N VAL A 385 -6.27 18.35 5.88
CA VAL A 385 -7.30 17.76 5.04
C VAL A 385 -8.15 16.83 5.90
N ARG A 386 -9.36 17.29 6.25
CA ARG A 386 -10.40 16.49 6.89
C ARG A 386 -11.72 16.77 6.19
N ALA A 387 -12.57 15.76 6.01
CA ALA A 387 -13.99 15.97 5.81
C ALA A 387 -14.52 16.77 7.01
N ARG A 388 -15.28 17.83 6.77
CA ARG A 388 -16.10 18.40 7.85
C ARG A 388 -17.10 17.33 8.28
N PRO A 389 -17.26 17.01 9.58
CA PRO A 389 -18.44 16.28 10.00
C PRO A 389 -19.66 17.05 9.48
N GLY A 390 -20.54 16.34 8.77
CA GLY A 390 -21.75 16.95 8.26
C GLY A 390 -22.43 17.71 9.39
N THR A 391 -22.69 18.98 9.20
CA THR A 391 -23.55 19.76 10.08
C THR A 391 -24.92 19.14 10.00
N SER A 392 -25.27 18.31 10.98
CA SER A 392 -26.67 18.02 11.27
C SER A 392 -27.36 19.37 11.39
N ALA A 393 -28.33 19.61 10.50
CA ALA A 393 -29.21 20.75 10.59
C ALA A 393 -29.85 20.71 11.98
N GLU A 394 -29.39 21.58 12.88
CA GLU A 394 -30.12 21.89 14.10
C GLU A 394 -31.46 22.49 13.65
N SER A 395 -32.49 21.67 13.76
CA SER A 395 -33.85 22.14 13.81
C SER A 395 -33.96 23.04 15.05
N GLN A 396 -33.98 24.34 14.82
CA GLN A 396 -34.42 25.28 15.86
C GLN A 396 -35.97 25.21 15.96
N PRO A 397 -36.50 25.33 17.19
CA PRO A 397 -37.90 25.11 17.54
C PRO A 397 -38.87 26.14 16.95
#